data_3871ba840f767afc836ad9fefc4a30a1
#
_entry.id   3871ba840f767afc836ad9fefc4a30a1
#
_cell.length_a   1.000
_cell.length_b   1.000
_cell.length_c   1.000
_cell.angle_alpha   90.00
_cell.angle_beta   90.00
_cell.angle_gamma   90.00
#
_symmetry.space_group_name_H-M   'P 1'
#
loop_
_entity.id
_entity.type
_entity.pdbx_description
1 polymer ?
#
loop_
_entity_poly.entity_id
_entity_poly.type
_entity_poly.pdbx_seq_one_letter_code
_entity_poly.pdbx_strand_id
1 'polypeptide(L)'
;LDNWATGAWWKGAAEAAARQPAGPAARNTRPFPLDVPRADVIAFALYTVTVPPAGGPGTLKLTAQLYPLKPGEPLEAILEVDRGAGWQEAARAEVLYPGWDAHFRVDDWDASRDVPYRVRHGAEATFTGTVRRDPRDKDRIAVAVMSCNSSSTLGPREELVKSLRDADPDLLFFAGDQTYRHTQHTVGWIEFGLQFRDVIRDRPTVTIPDDHDVGHPNLWGEAGRRAERKDGADGGYFYPAAYVNMVQRQQAWHLPDPVDPAPVEQGITVYFTRLVVGGVDFAIVEDRKFKTGPAGTIPQLGPRPDHITDPAYDRRAIDLDGLELLGRRQLHWLARWADDTAGVRAKAVLSQTAFCGAVHLHGQPDNRLLADLDCNGWPQSGRNAALRLLKRAGAVHLCGDQHLAVVVQHGIDAHRDGPWAFTSPALVNTIYGRWWHPEDERPGPDPVPGSPLPWTGDYLDGLGNRITMVAYANPEDRTDETKRADGFGLAVWNVPAETVTFHCHPRFAAQVAGVPREFPGWPVVVPLERPGAGAR
;
A
#
# COMPACT_ATOMS: atom_id res chain seq x y z
N LEU A 1 15.21 14.53 12.54
CA LEU A 1 14.47 13.61 11.69
C LEU A 1 15.44 12.76 10.92
N ASP A 2 15.24 11.47 10.95
CA ASP A 2 15.96 10.46 10.18
C ASP A 2 17.49 10.66 10.10
N ASN A 3 18.15 10.47 11.23
CA ASN A 3 19.61 10.61 11.33
C ASN A 3 20.36 9.65 10.40
N TRP A 4 19.70 8.60 9.94
CA TRP A 4 20.24 7.59 9.04
C TRP A 4 20.21 8.03 7.59
N ALA A 5 19.21 8.82 7.22
CA ALA A 5 19.15 9.45 5.90
C ALA A 5 20.28 10.44 5.69
N THR A 6 20.85 10.97 6.78
CA THR A 6 21.90 11.98 6.74
C THR A 6 23.24 11.39 7.18
N GLY A 7 24.37 11.83 6.61
CA GLY A 7 25.72 11.39 7.02
C GLY A 7 26.09 11.75 8.47
N ALA A 8 25.21 12.43 9.21
CA ALA A 8 25.44 12.78 10.61
C ALA A 8 25.58 11.56 11.53
N TRP A 9 24.99 10.43 11.18
CA TRP A 9 25.08 9.20 11.96
C TRP A 9 26.52 8.66 12.07
N TRP A 10 27.38 8.85 11.07
CA TRP A 10 28.79 8.48 11.14
C TRP A 10 29.53 9.22 12.23
N LYS A 11 29.08 10.42 12.60
CA LYS A 11 29.67 11.24 13.66
C LYS A 11 29.25 10.81 15.07
N GLY A 12 28.16 10.06 15.21
CA GLY A 12 27.58 9.69 16.48
C GLY A 12 27.00 8.27 16.53
N ALA A 13 27.28 7.40 15.53
CA ALA A 13 26.69 6.07 15.47
C ALA A 13 26.96 5.21 16.71
N ALA A 14 28.18 5.24 17.23
CA ALA A 14 28.54 4.54 18.46
C ALA A 14 27.85 5.16 19.69
N GLU A 15 27.71 6.47 19.76
CA GLU A 15 27.03 7.18 20.83
C GLU A 15 25.50 7.01 20.75
N ALA A 16 24.94 7.01 19.55
CA ALA A 16 23.52 6.79 19.33
C ALA A 16 23.13 5.33 19.65
N ALA A 17 23.96 4.36 19.28
CA ALA A 17 23.77 2.96 19.65
C ALA A 17 23.85 2.74 21.17
N ALA A 18 24.70 3.51 21.88
CA ALA A 18 24.86 3.42 23.32
C ALA A 18 23.72 4.13 24.11
N ARG A 19 22.95 5.03 23.50
CA ARG A 19 21.88 5.81 24.14
C ARG A 19 20.50 5.18 24.00
N GLN A 20 20.38 3.90 23.72
CA GLN A 20 19.07 3.27 23.51
C GLN A 20 18.26 3.23 24.82
N PRO A 21 16.99 3.66 24.79
CA PRO A 21 16.13 3.57 25.96
C PRO A 21 15.89 2.12 26.37
N ALA A 22 15.95 1.85 27.67
CA ALA A 22 15.51 0.58 28.23
C ALA A 22 13.99 0.61 28.45
N GLY A 23 13.28 -0.48 28.15
CA GLY A 23 11.84 -0.59 28.40
C GLY A 23 10.99 -0.81 27.14
N PRO A 24 9.65 -0.62 27.20
CA PRO A 24 8.74 -0.88 26.08
C PRO A 24 9.05 -0.07 24.80
N ALA A 25 9.58 1.14 24.96
CA ALA A 25 10.06 1.96 23.85
C ALA A 25 11.29 1.35 23.14
N ALA A 26 12.03 0.44 23.81
CA ALA A 26 13.19 -0.24 23.24
C ALA A 26 12.81 -1.27 22.16
N ARG A 27 11.53 -1.67 22.05
CA ARG A 27 11.09 -2.60 21.01
C ARG A 27 11.27 -2.06 19.60
N ASN A 28 11.14 -0.74 19.43
CA ASN A 28 11.31 -0.07 18.12
C ASN A 28 12.74 0.44 17.89
N THR A 29 13.68 0.18 18.81
CA THR A 29 15.03 0.75 18.82
C THR A 29 16.13 -0.30 18.84
N ARG A 30 15.87 -1.55 18.43
CA ARG A 30 16.97 -2.53 18.28
C ARG A 30 18.08 -1.94 17.41
N PRO A 31 19.36 -2.12 17.80
CA PRO A 31 20.47 -1.70 16.97
C PRO A 31 20.35 -2.32 15.60
N PHE A 32 20.12 -1.51 14.60
CA PHE A 32 20.19 -1.96 13.22
C PHE A 32 21.67 -1.88 12.81
N PRO A 33 22.29 -2.97 12.30
CA PRO A 33 23.68 -2.93 11.90
C PRO A 33 23.82 -2.06 10.67
N LEU A 34 24.48 -0.93 10.81
CA LEU A 34 24.71 0.02 9.73
C LEU A 34 26.12 -0.06 9.17
N ASP A 35 27.08 -0.49 9.99
CA ASP A 35 28.43 -0.79 9.53
C ASP A 35 28.45 -2.20 8.94
N VAL A 36 27.88 -2.33 7.75
CA VAL A 36 27.89 -3.58 6.99
C VAL A 36 29.17 -3.71 6.17
N PRO A 37 29.60 -4.95 5.84
CA PRO A 37 30.63 -5.16 4.83
C PRO A 37 30.27 -4.40 3.54
N ARG A 38 31.27 -3.76 2.92
CA ARG A 38 30.96 -2.91 1.75
C ARG A 38 30.44 -3.68 0.54
N ALA A 39 30.72 -4.99 0.48
CA ALA A 39 30.07 -5.88 -0.49
C ALA A 39 28.53 -5.96 -0.33
N ASP A 40 28.02 -5.69 0.88
CA ASP A 40 26.59 -5.76 1.23
C ASP A 40 25.91 -4.38 1.28
N VAL A 41 26.59 -3.32 0.82
CA VAL A 41 26.09 -1.94 0.95
C VAL A 41 24.79 -1.69 0.18
N ILE A 42 24.51 -2.44 -0.88
CA ILE A 42 23.23 -2.41 -1.57
C ILE A 42 22.27 -3.33 -0.83
N ALA A 43 21.35 -2.74 -0.06
CA ALA A 43 20.43 -3.50 0.78
C ALA A 43 19.41 -4.29 -0.04
N PHE A 44 18.81 -3.64 -1.04
CA PHE A 44 17.84 -4.24 -1.96
C PHE A 44 17.62 -3.34 -3.19
N ALA A 45 16.90 -3.88 -4.16
CA ALA A 45 16.36 -3.10 -5.27
C ALA A 45 14.95 -3.59 -5.61
N LEU A 46 14.12 -2.68 -6.12
CA LEU A 46 12.76 -2.94 -6.58
C LEU A 46 12.49 -2.17 -7.88
N TYR A 47 11.53 -2.63 -8.66
CA TYR A 47 11.29 -2.08 -9.98
C TYR A 47 9.82 -2.17 -10.43
N THR A 48 9.47 -1.35 -11.40
CA THR A 48 8.30 -1.54 -12.27
C THR A 48 8.72 -1.51 -13.74
N VAL A 49 7.96 -2.20 -14.58
CA VAL A 49 8.03 -2.07 -16.04
C VAL A 49 6.67 -1.59 -16.51
N THR A 50 6.65 -0.42 -17.12
CA THR A 50 5.42 0.12 -17.73
C THR A 50 5.42 -0.23 -19.20
N VAL A 51 4.40 -0.97 -19.64
CA VAL A 51 4.19 -1.32 -21.05
C VAL A 51 2.95 -0.59 -21.55
N PRO A 52 2.97 0.04 -22.74
CA PRO A 52 1.77 0.65 -23.29
C PRO A 52 0.62 -0.36 -23.39
N PRO A 53 -0.65 0.04 -23.16
CA PRO A 53 -1.80 -0.87 -23.23
C PRO A 53 -1.90 -1.61 -24.57
N ALA A 54 -1.53 -0.98 -25.69
CA ALA A 54 -1.50 -1.59 -27.01
C ALA A 54 -0.30 -2.54 -27.23
N GLY A 55 0.61 -2.67 -26.26
CA GLY A 55 1.89 -3.37 -26.39
C GLY A 55 2.99 -2.49 -26.99
N GLY A 56 4.19 -3.04 -27.11
CA GLY A 56 5.37 -2.34 -27.60
C GLY A 56 6.46 -2.21 -26.55
N PRO A 57 7.53 -1.44 -26.81
CA PRO A 57 8.59 -1.19 -25.85
C PRO A 57 8.06 -0.53 -24.58
N GLY A 58 8.58 -0.99 -23.43
CA GLY A 58 8.23 -0.46 -22.12
C GLY A 58 9.27 0.53 -21.60
N THR A 59 9.04 1.01 -20.40
CA THR A 59 10.03 1.72 -19.59
C THR A 59 10.26 0.96 -18.29
N LEU A 60 11.52 0.57 -18.05
CA LEU A 60 11.95 0.04 -16.75
C LEU A 60 12.36 1.20 -15.86
N LYS A 61 11.78 1.25 -14.67
CA LYS A 61 12.26 2.10 -13.57
C LYS A 61 12.63 1.22 -12.39
N LEU A 62 13.85 1.38 -11.88
CA LEU A 62 14.40 0.61 -10.78
C LEU A 62 15.02 1.54 -9.75
N THR A 63 14.69 1.32 -8.48
CA THR A 63 15.32 1.99 -7.34
C THR A 63 16.16 0.97 -6.59
N ALA A 64 17.43 1.31 -6.35
CA ALA A 64 18.29 0.58 -5.43
C ALA A 64 18.44 1.38 -4.14
N GLN A 65 18.17 0.76 -3.00
CA GLN A 65 18.40 1.30 -1.67
C GLN A 65 19.76 0.84 -1.17
N LEU A 66 20.59 1.80 -0.82
CA LEU A 66 21.87 1.52 -0.19
C LEU A 66 21.80 1.78 1.31
N TYR A 67 22.68 1.11 2.05
CA TYR A 67 23.04 1.58 3.38
C TYR A 67 23.74 2.93 3.28
N PRO A 68 23.73 3.76 4.33
CA PRO A 68 24.47 5.01 4.33
C PRO A 68 25.92 4.83 3.90
N LEU A 69 26.36 5.66 2.97
CA LEU A 69 27.71 5.62 2.45
C LEU A 69 28.69 6.29 3.40
N LYS A 70 29.90 5.73 3.51
CA LYS A 70 31.01 6.31 4.29
C LYS A 70 31.59 7.51 3.53
N PRO A 71 32.15 8.49 4.26
CA PRO A 71 32.89 9.59 3.61
C PRO A 71 33.97 9.04 2.66
N GLY A 72 33.99 9.51 1.42
CA GLY A 72 34.94 9.10 0.38
C GLY A 72 34.52 7.88 -0.46
N GLU A 73 33.40 7.24 -0.16
CA GLU A 73 32.82 6.23 -1.06
C GLU A 73 32.22 6.89 -2.32
N PRO A 74 32.22 6.19 -3.47
CA PRO A 74 31.61 6.70 -4.69
C PRO A 74 30.12 7.04 -4.49
N LEU A 75 29.68 8.17 -5.03
CA LEU A 75 28.26 8.56 -5.08
C LEU A 75 27.60 8.11 -6.39
N GLU A 76 28.00 6.98 -6.94
CA GLU A 76 27.49 6.46 -8.19
C GLU A 76 27.21 4.97 -8.08
N ALA A 77 26.06 4.54 -8.62
CA ALA A 77 25.71 3.13 -8.80
C ALA A 77 25.44 2.84 -10.29
N ILE A 78 25.66 1.60 -10.70
CA ILE A 78 25.57 1.16 -12.09
C ILE A 78 24.55 0.01 -12.16
N LEU A 79 23.58 0.15 -13.05
CA LEU A 79 22.68 -0.93 -13.45
C LEU A 79 23.24 -1.63 -14.68
N GLU A 80 23.48 -2.92 -14.57
CA GLU A 80 23.86 -3.79 -15.67
C GLU A 80 22.80 -4.88 -15.90
N VAL A 81 22.63 -5.28 -17.14
CA VAL A 81 21.67 -6.32 -17.55
C VAL A 81 22.36 -7.37 -18.42
N ASP A 82 21.87 -8.61 -18.38
CA ASP A 82 22.31 -9.67 -19.29
C ASP A 82 21.18 -10.06 -20.23
N ARG A 83 21.32 -9.65 -21.48
CA ARG A 83 20.39 -9.99 -22.57
C ARG A 83 20.87 -11.21 -23.39
N GLY A 84 21.75 -12.05 -22.82
CA GLY A 84 22.29 -13.23 -23.46
C GLY A 84 23.69 -13.03 -24.07
N ALA A 85 24.27 -11.83 -23.95
CA ALA A 85 25.62 -11.51 -24.42
C ALA A 85 26.59 -11.16 -23.25
N GLY A 86 26.22 -11.54 -22.01
CA GLY A 86 26.91 -11.13 -20.79
C GLY A 86 26.44 -9.77 -20.28
N TRP A 87 26.99 -9.39 -19.13
CA TRP A 87 26.62 -8.16 -18.42
C TRP A 87 27.00 -6.91 -19.23
N GLN A 88 26.04 -6.06 -19.46
CA GLN A 88 26.20 -4.77 -20.14
C GLN A 88 25.58 -3.65 -19.29
N GLU A 89 26.27 -2.51 -19.23
CA GLU A 89 25.73 -1.33 -18.56
C GLU A 89 24.47 -0.86 -19.28
N ALA A 90 23.36 -0.75 -18.51
CA ALA A 90 22.09 -0.25 -19.00
C ALA A 90 21.82 1.17 -18.55
N ALA A 91 22.25 1.55 -17.35
CA ALA A 91 22.09 2.88 -16.80
C ALA A 91 23.09 3.15 -15.67
N ARG A 92 23.30 4.43 -15.38
CA ARG A 92 24.12 4.94 -14.30
C ARG A 92 23.31 5.96 -13.51
N ALA A 93 23.46 5.97 -12.18
CA ALA A 93 22.71 6.87 -11.32
C ALA A 93 23.57 7.36 -10.16
N GLU A 94 23.35 8.63 -9.77
CA GLU A 94 23.87 9.16 -8.52
C GLU A 94 23.14 8.53 -7.33
N VAL A 95 23.88 8.21 -6.28
CA VAL A 95 23.31 7.85 -4.98
C VAL A 95 22.90 9.12 -4.27
N LEU A 96 21.60 9.35 -4.18
CA LEU A 96 21.04 10.60 -3.70
C LEU A 96 21.11 10.73 -2.18
N TYR A 97 21.42 11.92 -1.73
CA TYR A 97 21.43 12.34 -0.34
C TYR A 97 20.35 13.40 -0.10
N PRO A 98 19.60 13.34 1.01
CA PRO A 98 19.53 12.27 2.02
C PRO A 98 18.76 11.04 1.51
N GLY A 99 18.95 9.87 2.14
CA GLY A 99 18.18 8.66 1.89
C GLY A 99 18.98 7.51 1.28
N TRP A 100 20.07 7.78 0.56
CA TRP A 100 21.01 6.79 0.00
C TRP A 100 20.35 5.86 -1.03
N ASP A 101 19.55 6.41 -1.90
CA ASP A 101 18.84 5.70 -2.96
C ASP A 101 19.38 6.09 -4.35
N ALA A 102 19.47 5.11 -5.25
CA ALA A 102 19.89 5.29 -6.63
C ALA A 102 18.75 4.90 -7.59
N HIS A 103 18.52 5.71 -8.61
CA HIS A 103 17.36 5.64 -9.48
C HIS A 103 17.76 5.42 -10.93
N PHE A 104 17.33 4.31 -11.50
CA PHE A 104 17.65 3.92 -12.86
C PHE A 104 16.40 3.94 -13.74
N ARG A 105 16.50 4.57 -14.89
CA ARG A 105 15.49 4.57 -15.94
C ARG A 105 16.10 3.99 -17.21
N VAL A 106 15.40 3.03 -17.82
CA VAL A 106 15.76 2.47 -19.11
C VAL A 106 14.53 2.52 -20.00
N ASP A 107 14.55 3.43 -20.97
CA ASP A 107 13.51 3.54 -21.99
C ASP A 107 13.69 2.45 -23.05
N ASP A 108 12.68 2.24 -23.88
CA ASP A 108 12.65 1.21 -24.93
C ASP A 108 12.95 -0.21 -24.39
N TRP A 109 12.47 -0.51 -23.18
CA TRP A 109 12.66 -1.79 -22.53
C TRP A 109 11.91 -2.91 -23.27
N ASP A 110 12.63 -3.98 -23.66
CA ASP A 110 12.04 -5.21 -24.17
C ASP A 110 11.40 -6.02 -23.04
N ALA A 111 10.09 -5.85 -22.84
CA ALA A 111 9.31 -6.57 -21.85
C ALA A 111 8.81 -7.95 -22.29
N SER A 112 9.27 -8.48 -23.43
CA SER A 112 8.83 -9.78 -23.96
C SER A 112 9.51 -10.99 -23.29
N ARG A 113 10.57 -10.77 -22.52
CA ARG A 113 11.37 -11.83 -21.89
C ARG A 113 11.87 -11.42 -20.51
N ASP A 114 12.21 -12.41 -19.70
CA ASP A 114 12.90 -12.21 -18.44
C ASP A 114 14.35 -11.77 -18.70
N VAL A 115 14.81 -10.76 -17.96
CA VAL A 115 16.17 -10.22 -18.11
C VAL A 115 16.85 -10.16 -16.75
N PRO A 116 17.93 -10.92 -16.51
CA PRO A 116 18.75 -10.76 -15.32
C PRO A 116 19.34 -9.36 -15.23
N TYR A 117 19.32 -8.78 -14.03
CA TYR A 117 19.97 -7.52 -13.75
C TYR A 117 20.90 -7.62 -12.55
N ARG A 118 21.84 -6.68 -12.47
CA ARG A 118 22.58 -6.41 -11.24
C ARG A 118 22.80 -4.92 -11.07
N VAL A 119 22.75 -4.48 -9.83
CA VAL A 119 23.19 -3.15 -9.43
C VAL A 119 24.55 -3.28 -8.79
N ARG A 120 25.50 -2.42 -9.19
CA ARG A 120 26.84 -2.37 -8.63
C ARG A 120 27.12 -1.04 -7.98
N HIS A 121 27.89 -1.07 -6.88
CA HIS A 121 28.41 0.13 -6.22
C HIS A 121 29.86 -0.11 -5.78
N GLY A 122 30.74 0.84 -6.09
CA GLY A 122 32.17 0.70 -5.84
C GLY A 122 32.77 -0.55 -6.51
N ALA A 123 33.79 -1.14 -5.87
CA ALA A 123 34.48 -2.31 -6.42
C ALA A 123 33.85 -3.64 -6.00
N GLU A 124 33.14 -3.69 -4.89
CA GLU A 124 32.76 -4.94 -4.22
C GLU A 124 31.26 -5.21 -4.24
N ALA A 125 30.42 -4.17 -4.08
CA ALA A 125 28.99 -4.37 -3.90
C ALA A 125 28.28 -4.78 -5.19
N THR A 126 27.48 -5.84 -5.09
CA THR A 126 26.62 -6.29 -6.19
C THR A 126 25.33 -6.86 -5.63
N PHE A 127 24.20 -6.35 -6.13
CA PHE A 127 22.87 -6.89 -5.87
C PHE A 127 22.26 -7.39 -7.18
N THR A 128 21.72 -8.60 -7.20
CA THR A 128 21.22 -9.24 -8.42
C THR A 128 19.73 -9.57 -8.32
N GLY A 129 19.03 -9.58 -9.44
CA GLY A 129 17.65 -10.01 -9.57
C GLY A 129 17.26 -10.23 -11.03
N THR A 130 15.97 -10.38 -11.28
CA THR A 130 15.42 -10.60 -12.62
C THR A 130 14.30 -9.61 -12.87
N VAL A 131 14.39 -8.83 -13.94
CA VAL A 131 13.23 -8.10 -14.48
C VAL A 131 12.39 -9.09 -15.26
N ARG A 132 11.19 -9.38 -14.75
CA ARG A 132 10.26 -10.32 -15.40
C ARG A 132 9.64 -9.71 -16.65
N ARG A 133 9.33 -10.58 -17.60
CA ARG A 133 8.56 -10.22 -18.80
C ARG A 133 7.13 -9.79 -18.43
N ASP A 134 6.52 -8.96 -19.24
CA ASP A 134 5.11 -8.65 -19.11
C ASP A 134 4.26 -9.91 -19.33
N PRO A 135 3.38 -10.29 -18.39
CA PRO A 135 2.60 -11.53 -18.48
C PRO A 135 1.38 -11.42 -19.39
N ARG A 136 1.46 -10.66 -20.48
CA ARG A 136 0.34 -10.36 -21.39
C ARG A 136 -0.26 -11.60 -22.06
N ASP A 137 0.54 -12.65 -22.21
CA ASP A 137 0.12 -13.94 -22.77
C ASP A 137 -0.61 -14.85 -21.76
N LYS A 138 -0.60 -14.50 -20.48
CA LYS A 138 -1.32 -15.27 -19.47
C LYS A 138 -2.83 -14.96 -19.50
N ASP A 139 -3.63 -15.99 -19.30
CA ASP A 139 -5.08 -15.86 -19.08
C ASP A 139 -5.42 -15.34 -17.67
N ARG A 140 -4.52 -15.59 -16.73
CA ARG A 140 -4.66 -15.21 -15.32
C ARG A 140 -3.54 -14.29 -14.92
N ILE A 141 -3.90 -13.13 -14.34
CA ILE A 141 -2.97 -12.15 -13.79
C ILE A 141 -3.19 -12.09 -12.29
N ALA A 142 -2.14 -12.30 -11.50
CA ALA A 142 -2.20 -12.34 -10.06
C ALA A 142 -1.45 -11.15 -9.42
N VAL A 143 -2.10 -10.46 -8.50
CA VAL A 143 -1.53 -9.36 -7.72
C VAL A 143 -1.58 -9.72 -6.25
N ALA A 144 -0.42 -9.74 -5.59
CA ALA A 144 -0.38 -9.83 -4.12
C ALA A 144 -0.67 -8.46 -3.51
N VAL A 145 -1.58 -8.41 -2.54
CA VAL A 145 -2.04 -7.18 -1.86
C VAL A 145 -1.63 -7.26 -0.41
N MET A 146 -0.84 -6.28 0.04
CA MET A 146 -0.18 -6.29 1.33
C MET A 146 -0.13 -4.88 1.93
N SER A 147 -0.16 -4.78 3.27
CA SER A 147 0.03 -3.50 3.98
C SER A 147 0.46 -3.75 5.42
N CYS A 148 0.85 -2.70 6.14
CA CYS A 148 0.97 -2.70 7.60
C CYS A 148 1.97 -3.72 8.13
N ASN A 149 3.25 -3.50 7.82
CA ASN A 149 4.37 -4.32 8.28
C ASN A 149 4.96 -3.75 9.58
N SER A 150 4.37 -4.07 10.72
CA SER A 150 4.72 -3.48 12.00
C SER A 150 6.17 -3.74 12.43
N SER A 151 6.86 -2.68 12.85
CA SER A 151 8.19 -2.76 13.47
C SER A 151 8.17 -3.21 14.93
N SER A 152 6.99 -3.42 15.54
CA SER A 152 6.89 -4.01 16.88
C SER A 152 7.22 -5.51 16.89
N THR A 153 7.07 -6.18 15.77
CA THR A 153 7.51 -7.57 15.54
C THR A 153 8.72 -7.55 14.61
N LEU A 154 9.91 -7.54 15.18
CA LEU A 154 11.17 -7.48 14.45
C LEU A 154 11.59 -8.86 13.92
N GLY A 155 12.43 -8.85 12.89
CA GLY A 155 13.04 -10.03 12.32
C GLY A 155 12.53 -10.36 10.91
N PRO A 156 12.98 -11.48 10.36
CA PRO A 156 12.60 -11.93 9.02
C PRO A 156 11.08 -12.14 8.88
N ARG A 157 10.63 -12.18 7.64
CA ARG A 157 9.25 -12.51 7.23
C ARG A 157 9.27 -13.80 6.38
N GLU A 158 10.04 -14.79 6.80
CA GLU A 158 10.29 -16.02 6.04
C GLU A 158 9.00 -16.75 5.66
N GLU A 159 8.01 -16.76 6.57
CA GLU A 159 6.71 -17.37 6.37
C GLU A 159 5.90 -16.66 5.26
N LEU A 160 5.93 -15.34 5.23
CA LEU A 160 5.26 -14.54 4.20
C LEU A 160 6.02 -14.63 2.87
N VAL A 161 7.35 -14.51 2.90
CA VAL A 161 8.20 -14.62 1.71
C VAL A 161 8.04 -15.98 1.05
N LYS A 162 7.99 -17.06 1.84
CA LYS A 162 7.73 -18.40 1.32
C LYS A 162 6.35 -18.48 0.66
N SER A 163 5.31 -17.99 1.33
CA SER A 163 3.94 -18.04 0.81
C SER A 163 3.78 -17.21 -0.47
N LEU A 164 4.43 -16.04 -0.54
CA LEU A 164 4.45 -15.20 -1.74
C LEU A 164 5.22 -15.85 -2.91
N ARG A 165 6.32 -16.57 -2.62
CA ARG A 165 7.04 -17.34 -3.64
C ARG A 165 6.21 -18.48 -4.19
N ASP A 166 5.52 -19.21 -3.30
CA ASP A 166 4.65 -20.33 -3.68
C ASP A 166 3.44 -19.87 -4.50
N ALA A 167 2.89 -18.67 -4.18
CA ALA A 167 1.79 -18.06 -4.91
C ALA A 167 2.20 -17.47 -6.28
N ASP A 168 3.47 -17.11 -6.44
CA ASP A 168 4.11 -16.55 -7.64
C ASP A 168 3.30 -15.44 -8.35
N PRO A 169 2.95 -14.34 -7.66
CA PRO A 169 2.19 -13.25 -8.27
C PRO A 169 2.96 -12.54 -9.39
N ASP A 170 2.22 -11.97 -10.34
CA ASP A 170 2.77 -11.17 -11.44
C ASP A 170 3.13 -9.75 -11.01
N LEU A 171 2.49 -9.24 -9.95
CA LEU A 171 2.73 -7.93 -9.35
C LEU A 171 2.63 -8.04 -7.83
N LEU A 172 3.55 -7.37 -7.13
CA LEU A 172 3.45 -7.13 -5.70
C LEU A 172 2.93 -5.72 -5.47
N PHE A 173 1.90 -5.58 -4.64
CA PHE A 173 1.38 -4.29 -4.20
C PHE A 173 1.44 -4.19 -2.67
N PHE A 174 2.27 -3.28 -2.18
CA PHE A 174 2.34 -2.87 -0.78
C PHE A 174 1.62 -1.54 -0.65
N ALA A 175 0.46 -1.57 -0.03
CA ALA A 175 -0.48 -0.46 0.04
C ALA A 175 -0.14 0.60 1.11
N GLY A 176 1.04 0.52 1.69
CA GLY A 176 1.49 1.46 2.72
C GLY A 176 1.87 0.79 4.03
N ASP A 177 2.41 1.61 4.93
CA ASP A 177 2.88 1.18 6.23
C ASP A 177 3.97 0.10 6.17
N GLN A 178 4.92 0.29 5.26
CA GLN A 178 6.09 -0.56 5.15
C GLN A 178 6.93 -0.52 6.41
N THR A 179 6.83 0.59 7.18
CA THR A 179 7.51 0.75 8.46
C THR A 179 6.75 1.65 9.42
N TYR A 180 6.80 1.30 10.70
CA TYR A 180 6.29 2.10 11.82
C TYR A 180 7.42 2.81 12.60
N ARG A 181 8.60 2.94 11.98
CA ARG A 181 9.72 3.71 12.56
C ARG A 181 9.57 5.19 12.26
N HIS A 182 8.57 5.81 12.85
CA HIS A 182 8.33 7.25 12.71
C HIS A 182 9.62 8.04 12.89
N THR A 183 9.87 9.04 12.06
CA THR A 183 11.06 9.90 12.07
C THR A 183 12.41 9.20 11.79
N GLN A 184 12.40 7.89 11.52
CA GLN A 184 13.59 7.09 11.17
C GLN A 184 13.28 6.21 9.95
N HIS A 185 12.71 6.82 8.91
CA HIS A 185 12.21 6.11 7.76
C HIS A 185 13.27 5.26 7.05
N THR A 186 14.48 5.80 6.82
CA THR A 186 15.54 5.09 6.08
C THR A 186 15.91 3.76 6.73
N VAL A 187 16.00 3.69 8.06
CA VAL A 187 16.24 2.42 8.77
C VAL A 187 15.09 1.45 8.57
N GLY A 188 13.86 1.94 8.74
CA GLY A 188 12.66 1.11 8.58
C GLY A 188 12.49 0.61 7.15
N TRP A 189 12.80 1.45 6.18
CA TRP A 189 12.77 1.10 4.76
C TRP A 189 13.81 0.05 4.38
N ILE A 190 15.04 0.17 4.90
CA ILE A 190 16.07 -0.86 4.72
C ILE A 190 15.62 -2.17 5.38
N GLU A 191 15.05 -2.11 6.60
CA GLU A 191 14.53 -3.29 7.31
C GLU A 191 13.43 -4.00 6.49
N PHE A 192 12.44 -3.25 5.97
CA PHE A 192 11.42 -3.76 5.07
C PHE A 192 12.04 -4.44 3.84
N GLY A 193 12.99 -3.77 3.18
CA GLY A 193 13.65 -4.32 2.02
C GLY A 193 14.38 -5.62 2.31
N LEU A 194 15.09 -5.72 3.44
CA LEU A 194 15.76 -6.95 3.86
C LEU A 194 14.78 -8.09 4.18
N GLN A 195 13.60 -7.76 4.70
CA GLN A 195 12.54 -8.73 4.98
C GLN A 195 11.97 -9.35 3.69
N PHE A 196 11.81 -8.54 2.64
CA PHE A 196 11.11 -8.94 1.42
C PHE A 196 11.99 -9.01 0.16
N ARG A 197 13.30 -8.68 0.23
CA ARG A 197 14.19 -8.62 -0.96
C ARG A 197 14.16 -9.85 -1.83
N ASP A 198 13.94 -11.02 -1.25
CA ASP A 198 13.93 -12.30 -1.98
C ASP A 198 12.67 -12.53 -2.83
N VAL A 199 11.66 -11.66 -2.72
CA VAL A 199 10.51 -11.65 -3.61
C VAL A 199 10.46 -10.37 -4.46
N ILE A 200 10.82 -9.21 -3.90
CA ILE A 200 10.76 -7.94 -4.63
C ILE A 200 11.85 -7.82 -5.70
N ARG A 201 13.00 -8.50 -5.53
CA ARG A 201 14.09 -8.47 -6.51
C ARG A 201 13.73 -9.06 -7.87
N ASP A 202 12.77 -9.99 -7.90
CA ASP A 202 12.41 -10.75 -9.08
C ASP A 202 10.97 -10.51 -9.54
N ARG A 203 10.26 -9.52 -8.99
CA ARG A 203 8.86 -9.21 -9.35
C ARG A 203 8.63 -7.71 -9.43
N PRO A 204 7.85 -7.25 -10.43
CA PRO A 204 7.39 -5.87 -10.42
C PRO A 204 6.71 -5.58 -9.08
N THR A 205 7.05 -4.46 -8.48
CA THR A 205 6.58 -4.12 -7.13
C THR A 205 6.06 -2.69 -7.12
N VAL A 206 4.86 -2.49 -6.64
CA VAL A 206 4.30 -1.18 -6.31
C VAL A 206 4.38 -1.02 -4.80
N THR A 207 5.06 0.01 -4.34
CA THR A 207 5.02 0.51 -2.96
C THR A 207 4.50 1.93 -2.97
N ILE A 208 3.56 2.24 -2.09
CA ILE A 208 3.05 3.59 -1.88
C ILE A 208 3.16 3.93 -0.39
N PRO A 209 3.66 5.12 0.00
CA PRO A 209 3.74 5.48 1.41
C PRO A 209 2.36 5.77 1.99
N ASP A 210 2.15 5.34 3.24
CA ASP A 210 0.99 5.71 4.03
C ASP A 210 1.38 6.64 5.19
N ASP A 211 0.52 6.84 6.17
CA ASP A 211 0.70 7.77 7.28
C ASP A 211 1.91 7.43 8.15
N HIS A 212 2.08 6.18 8.57
CA HIS A 212 3.21 5.76 9.39
C HIS A 212 4.55 5.88 8.66
N ASP A 213 4.59 5.70 7.36
CA ASP A 213 5.80 5.88 6.54
C ASP A 213 6.29 7.31 6.57
N VAL A 214 5.40 8.30 6.55
CA VAL A 214 5.74 9.73 6.68
C VAL A 214 5.76 10.22 8.13
N GLY A 215 5.59 9.31 9.10
CA GLY A 215 5.76 9.55 10.53
C GLY A 215 4.52 10.07 11.25
N HIS A 216 3.35 10.02 10.64
CA HIS A 216 2.07 10.35 11.25
C HIS A 216 1.38 9.10 11.81
N PRO A 217 0.59 9.22 12.87
CA PRO A 217 -0.27 8.12 13.33
C PRO A 217 -1.55 7.96 12.49
N ASN A 218 -1.95 8.98 11.74
CA ASN A 218 -2.96 9.04 10.70
C ASN A 218 -2.62 10.25 9.81
N LEU A 219 -3.06 10.26 8.56
CA LEU A 219 -2.72 11.33 7.62
C LEU A 219 -3.92 11.82 6.80
N TRP A 220 -4.19 13.11 6.90
CA TRP A 220 -5.08 13.87 6.04
C TRP A 220 -4.28 15.00 5.41
N GLY A 221 -3.71 14.76 4.24
CA GLY A 221 -2.64 15.58 3.67
C GLY A 221 -3.06 16.97 3.18
N GLU A 222 -4.35 17.20 2.96
CA GLU A 222 -4.98 18.48 2.60
C GLU A 222 -4.17 19.30 1.58
N ALA A 223 -3.83 18.63 0.46
CA ALA A 223 -3.04 19.18 -0.65
C ALA A 223 -1.67 19.74 -0.22
N GLY A 224 -1.04 19.12 0.78
CA GLY A 224 0.32 19.49 1.22
C GLY A 224 0.36 20.63 2.22
N ARG A 225 -0.77 21.06 2.78
CA ARG A 225 -0.84 22.10 3.81
C ARG A 225 0.09 21.78 4.99
N ARG A 226 0.54 22.80 5.69
CA ARG A 226 1.27 22.64 6.94
C ARG A 226 0.31 22.33 8.08
N ALA A 227 0.47 21.16 8.72
CA ALA A 227 -0.27 20.82 9.93
C ALA A 227 0.34 21.51 11.15
N GLU A 228 -0.52 21.96 12.08
CA GLU A 228 -0.11 22.50 13.38
C GLU A 228 -0.06 21.38 14.43
N ARG A 229 -0.88 20.35 14.27
CA ARG A 229 -0.97 19.19 15.16
C ARG A 229 -0.01 18.08 14.71
N LYS A 230 0.67 17.45 15.67
CA LYS A 230 1.56 16.30 15.40
C LYS A 230 0.83 15.07 14.89
N ASP A 231 -0.44 14.91 15.27
CA ASP A 231 -1.29 13.83 14.80
C ASP A 231 -1.87 14.11 13.40
N GLY A 232 -1.64 15.31 12.84
CA GLY A 232 -2.10 15.69 11.52
C GLY A 232 -3.62 15.82 11.38
N ALA A 233 -4.38 15.68 12.47
CA ALA A 233 -5.84 15.65 12.41
C ALA A 233 -6.49 16.97 11.96
N ASP A 234 -5.74 18.09 12.05
CA ASP A 234 -6.14 19.40 11.50
C ASP A 234 -5.90 19.53 10.00
N GLY A 235 -5.38 18.46 9.36
CA GLY A 235 -5.05 18.41 7.94
C GLY A 235 -3.65 18.95 7.63
N GLY A 236 -3.00 18.30 6.65
CA GLY A 236 -1.67 18.66 6.20
C GLY A 236 -0.55 17.80 6.78
N TYR A 237 0.68 18.23 6.56
CA TYR A 237 1.89 17.53 6.98
C TYR A 237 2.57 18.28 8.11
N PHE A 238 2.78 17.60 9.24
CA PHE A 238 3.50 18.15 10.39
C PHE A 238 5.01 18.16 10.16
N TYR A 239 5.56 17.12 9.54
CA TYR A 239 6.99 17.02 9.26
C TYR A 239 7.40 17.85 8.04
N PRO A 240 8.70 18.29 7.96
CA PRO A 240 9.16 19.09 6.84
C PRO A 240 8.98 18.41 5.48
N ALA A 241 8.62 19.19 4.46
CA ALA A 241 8.45 18.69 3.10
C ALA A 241 9.69 17.94 2.56
N ALA A 242 10.90 18.35 2.92
CA ALA A 242 12.13 17.64 2.55
C ALA A 242 12.17 16.19 3.06
N TYR A 243 11.65 15.94 4.27
CA TYR A 243 11.53 14.58 4.82
C TYR A 243 10.44 13.78 4.09
N VAL A 244 9.26 14.37 3.89
CA VAL A 244 8.15 13.73 3.17
C VAL A 244 8.56 13.38 1.73
N ASN A 245 9.24 14.29 1.04
CA ASN A 245 9.74 14.06 -0.32
C ASN A 245 10.82 12.96 -0.38
N MET A 246 11.69 12.86 0.65
CA MET A 246 12.65 11.76 0.74
C MET A 246 11.93 10.41 0.88
N VAL A 247 10.93 10.31 1.77
CA VAL A 247 10.13 9.09 1.95
C VAL A 247 9.45 8.69 0.64
N GLN A 248 8.78 9.63 -0.02
CA GLN A 248 8.10 9.37 -1.30
C GLN A 248 9.09 8.97 -2.39
N ARG A 249 10.27 9.60 -2.45
CA ARG A 249 11.30 9.23 -3.42
C ARG A 249 11.79 7.81 -3.20
N GLN A 250 12.12 7.42 -1.96
CA GLN A 250 12.56 6.06 -1.64
C GLN A 250 11.50 5.01 -2.00
N GLN A 251 10.24 5.30 -1.68
CA GLN A 251 9.16 4.31 -1.85
C GLN A 251 8.48 4.33 -3.22
N ALA A 252 8.46 5.45 -3.94
CA ALA A 252 7.59 5.61 -5.11
C ALA A 252 8.30 6.04 -6.40
N TRP A 253 9.62 6.35 -6.39
CA TRP A 253 10.28 6.79 -7.61
C TRP A 253 10.29 5.74 -8.73
N HIS A 254 10.39 4.46 -8.38
CA HIS A 254 10.38 3.35 -9.36
C HIS A 254 9.00 3.13 -10.01
N LEU A 255 7.96 3.76 -9.53
CA LEU A 255 6.65 3.78 -10.21
C LEU A 255 6.75 4.53 -11.53
N PRO A 256 5.82 4.32 -12.47
CA PRO A 256 5.73 5.15 -13.67
C PRO A 256 5.70 6.65 -13.32
N ASP A 257 6.10 7.50 -14.26
CA ASP A 257 6.11 8.94 -14.02
C ASP A 257 4.72 9.45 -13.62
N PRO A 258 4.63 10.39 -12.68
CA PRO A 258 3.37 10.99 -12.28
C PRO A 258 2.62 11.57 -13.48
N VAL A 259 1.33 11.34 -13.58
CA VAL A 259 0.51 11.91 -14.67
C VAL A 259 0.32 13.41 -14.57
N ASP A 260 0.57 13.98 -13.41
CA ASP A 260 0.62 15.41 -13.14
C ASP A 260 1.75 15.66 -12.11
N PRO A 261 2.96 16.02 -12.56
CA PRO A 261 4.11 16.12 -11.69
C PRO A 261 4.15 17.41 -10.84
N ALA A 262 3.19 18.33 -11.02
CA ALA A 262 3.18 19.56 -10.25
C ALA A 262 3.07 19.27 -8.74
N PRO A 263 3.97 19.76 -7.90
CA PRO A 263 3.92 19.53 -6.47
C PRO A 263 2.67 20.18 -5.84
N VAL A 264 2.29 19.70 -4.67
CA VAL A 264 1.30 20.34 -3.82
C VAL A 264 1.95 21.40 -2.92
N GLU A 265 1.21 21.97 -1.96
CA GLU A 265 1.78 22.98 -1.06
C GLU A 265 3.09 22.52 -0.41
N GLN A 266 3.88 23.46 0.10
CA GLN A 266 5.22 23.25 0.64
C GLN A 266 6.23 22.62 -0.33
N GLY A 267 5.86 22.40 -1.61
CA GLY A 267 6.70 21.69 -2.58
C GLY A 267 6.73 20.18 -2.36
N ILE A 268 5.70 19.62 -1.70
CA ILE A 268 5.57 18.16 -1.55
C ILE A 268 5.22 17.56 -2.91
N THR A 269 6.01 16.56 -3.33
CA THR A 269 5.85 15.88 -4.63
C THR A 269 4.60 14.99 -4.63
N VAL A 270 4.17 14.64 -5.83
CA VAL A 270 3.08 13.69 -6.08
C VAL A 270 3.59 12.49 -6.86
N TYR A 271 2.90 11.32 -6.74
CA TYR A 271 3.28 10.10 -7.45
C TYR A 271 2.09 9.38 -8.12
N PHE A 272 0.86 9.91 -8.01
CA PHE A 272 -0.28 9.23 -8.62
C PHE A 272 -0.06 9.04 -10.12
N THR A 273 -0.29 7.81 -10.59
CA THR A 273 0.14 7.38 -11.91
C THR A 273 -0.63 6.18 -12.42
N ARG A 274 -0.28 5.73 -13.63
CA ARG A 274 -0.82 4.56 -14.33
C ARG A 274 0.26 3.52 -14.52
N LEU A 275 -0.05 2.27 -14.19
CA LEU A 275 0.79 1.10 -14.46
C LEU A 275 -0.02 0.04 -15.21
N VAL A 276 0.55 -0.56 -16.26
CA VAL A 276 -0.09 -1.67 -16.98
C VAL A 276 0.79 -2.91 -16.86
N VAL A 277 0.20 -4.01 -16.37
CA VAL A 277 0.87 -5.32 -16.24
C VAL A 277 -0.07 -6.39 -16.77
N GLY A 278 0.38 -7.20 -17.73
CA GLY A 278 -0.41 -8.26 -18.32
C GLY A 278 -1.73 -7.78 -18.99
N GLY A 279 -1.81 -6.50 -19.35
CA GLY A 279 -3.01 -5.87 -19.88
C GLY A 279 -4.04 -5.46 -18.83
N VAL A 280 -3.77 -5.68 -17.53
CA VAL A 280 -4.52 -5.05 -16.42
C VAL A 280 -3.97 -3.65 -16.21
N ASP A 281 -4.85 -2.67 -16.20
CA ASP A 281 -4.54 -1.25 -16.15
C ASP A 281 -4.82 -0.72 -14.73
N PHE A 282 -3.76 -0.41 -14.01
CA PHE A 282 -3.81 0.04 -12.63
C PHE A 282 -3.72 1.56 -12.55
N ALA A 283 -4.73 2.20 -11.93
CA ALA A 283 -4.62 3.56 -11.44
C ALA A 283 -4.08 3.53 -10.01
N ILE A 284 -2.88 4.05 -9.80
CA ILE A 284 -2.26 4.22 -8.48
C ILE A 284 -2.62 5.62 -8.01
N VAL A 285 -3.38 5.73 -6.91
CA VAL A 285 -3.86 7.00 -6.37
C VAL A 285 -3.21 7.34 -5.04
N GLU A 286 -3.23 8.61 -4.69
CA GLU A 286 -2.78 9.14 -3.40
C GLU A 286 -4.00 9.59 -2.61
N ASP A 287 -4.63 8.69 -1.88
CA ASP A 287 -5.86 8.98 -1.14
C ASP A 287 -5.61 9.77 0.15
N ARG A 288 -4.40 9.73 0.69
CA ARG A 288 -4.01 10.55 1.86
C ARG A 288 -3.70 12.00 1.49
N LYS A 289 -3.04 12.23 0.35
CA LYS A 289 -2.43 13.54 0.02
C LYS A 289 -3.40 14.69 -0.05
N PHE A 290 -4.62 14.46 -0.51
CA PHE A 290 -5.60 15.53 -0.75
C PHE A 290 -6.75 15.53 0.24
N LYS A 291 -6.84 14.50 1.09
CA LYS A 291 -7.95 14.32 2.03
C LYS A 291 -7.97 15.41 3.08
N THR A 292 -9.16 15.99 3.31
CA THR A 292 -9.40 17.02 4.34
C THR A 292 -9.25 16.45 5.75
N GLY A 293 -8.63 17.20 6.67
CA GLY A 293 -8.50 16.85 8.08
C GLY A 293 -9.80 17.06 8.88
N PRO A 294 -10.14 16.19 9.84
CA PRO A 294 -11.38 16.28 10.60
C PRO A 294 -11.34 17.35 11.70
N ALA A 295 -10.20 17.57 12.37
CA ALA A 295 -10.14 18.45 13.53
C ALA A 295 -10.30 19.93 13.14
N GLY A 296 -11.27 20.59 13.74
CA GLY A 296 -11.63 21.97 13.42
C GLY A 296 -12.50 22.13 12.18
N THR A 297 -12.71 21.06 11.41
CA THR A 297 -13.55 21.04 10.20
C THR A 297 -14.95 20.50 10.54
N ILE A 298 -14.99 19.40 11.31
CA ILE A 298 -16.24 18.78 11.77
C ILE A 298 -16.24 18.70 13.31
N PRO A 299 -17.43 18.52 13.96
CA PRO A 299 -17.48 18.28 15.40
C PRO A 299 -16.68 17.02 15.78
N GLN A 300 -15.96 17.09 16.90
CA GLN A 300 -15.34 15.89 17.47
C GLN A 300 -16.42 15.04 18.13
N LEU A 301 -16.58 13.79 17.67
CA LEU A 301 -17.69 12.88 18.01
C LEU A 301 -17.22 11.65 18.80
N GLY A 302 -16.01 11.72 19.33
CA GLY A 302 -15.40 10.64 20.12
C GLY A 302 -14.14 11.11 20.86
N PRO A 303 -13.41 10.18 21.48
CA PRO A 303 -12.24 10.51 22.30
C PRO A 303 -11.04 11.03 21.48
N ARG A 304 -11.01 10.72 20.18
CA ARG A 304 -10.03 11.18 19.20
C ARG A 304 -10.73 11.94 18.08
N PRO A 305 -10.05 12.83 17.35
CA PRO A 305 -10.67 13.56 16.23
C PRO A 305 -11.20 12.66 15.11
N ASP A 306 -10.62 11.50 14.92
CA ASP A 306 -10.92 10.51 13.89
C ASP A 306 -11.94 9.45 14.33
N HIS A 307 -12.16 9.25 15.64
CA HIS A 307 -13.04 8.21 16.15
C HIS A 307 -14.46 8.75 16.47
N ILE A 308 -15.46 8.18 15.84
CA ILE A 308 -16.86 8.43 16.17
C ILE A 308 -17.35 7.32 17.08
N THR A 309 -17.81 7.69 18.27
CA THR A 309 -18.37 6.75 19.26
C THR A 309 -19.78 7.12 19.70
N ASP A 310 -20.27 8.34 19.39
CA ASP A 310 -21.62 8.80 19.73
C ASP A 310 -22.65 8.20 18.76
N PRO A 311 -23.56 7.30 19.22
CA PRO A 311 -24.56 6.71 18.36
C PRO A 311 -25.63 7.71 17.87
N ALA A 312 -25.74 8.86 18.50
CA ALA A 312 -26.72 9.89 18.16
C ALA A 312 -26.19 10.93 17.16
N TYR A 313 -24.96 10.79 16.67
CA TYR A 313 -24.42 11.78 15.74
C TYR A 313 -25.18 11.83 14.42
N ASP A 314 -25.29 13.03 13.87
CA ASP A 314 -25.86 13.22 12.54
C ASP A 314 -24.79 13.02 11.46
N ARG A 315 -24.95 11.99 10.67
CA ARG A 315 -24.03 11.65 9.55
C ARG A 315 -23.95 12.76 8.50
N ARG A 316 -24.97 13.60 8.37
CA ARG A 316 -24.98 14.74 7.45
C ARG A 316 -24.14 15.91 7.97
N ALA A 317 -23.97 16.02 9.29
CA ALA A 317 -23.17 17.07 9.90
C ALA A 317 -21.66 16.89 9.70
N ILE A 318 -21.21 15.74 9.16
CA ILE A 318 -19.81 15.47 8.89
C ILE A 318 -19.47 15.40 7.39
N ASP A 319 -20.46 15.51 6.49
CA ASP A 319 -20.23 15.56 5.03
C ASP A 319 -20.57 16.96 4.51
N LEU A 320 -19.67 17.89 4.82
CA LEU A 320 -19.86 19.31 4.51
C LEU A 320 -19.41 19.64 3.08
N ASP A 321 -19.95 20.72 2.52
CA ASP A 321 -19.51 21.23 1.23
C ASP A 321 -18.04 21.65 1.28
N GLY A 322 -17.29 21.28 0.25
CA GLY A 322 -15.87 21.63 0.12
C GLY A 322 -14.89 20.64 0.72
N LEU A 323 -15.35 19.57 1.38
CA LEU A 323 -14.47 18.49 1.81
C LEU A 323 -13.94 17.71 0.62
N GLU A 324 -12.65 17.40 0.62
CA GLU A 324 -12.00 16.66 -0.45
C GLU A 324 -11.50 15.29 0.04
N LEU A 325 -11.51 14.29 -0.84
CA LEU A 325 -10.87 12.99 -0.64
C LEU A 325 -9.67 12.84 -1.57
N LEU A 326 -9.90 12.65 -2.87
CA LEU A 326 -8.82 12.45 -3.85
C LEU A 326 -8.33 13.75 -4.49
N GLY A 327 -8.99 14.87 -4.24
CA GLY A 327 -8.69 16.15 -4.87
C GLY A 327 -9.06 16.22 -6.35
N ARG A 328 -9.26 17.43 -6.87
CA ARG A 328 -9.76 17.64 -8.25
C ARG A 328 -8.78 17.13 -9.30
N ARG A 329 -7.47 17.24 -9.07
CA ARG A 329 -6.43 16.82 -10.01
C ARG A 329 -6.52 15.33 -10.31
N GLN A 330 -6.60 14.49 -9.26
CA GLN A 330 -6.75 13.05 -9.42
C GLN A 330 -8.11 12.66 -10.00
N LEU A 331 -9.21 13.29 -9.56
CA LEU A 331 -10.54 13.00 -10.11
C LEU A 331 -10.63 13.31 -11.60
N HIS A 332 -10.04 14.42 -12.07
CA HIS A 332 -9.98 14.74 -13.51
C HIS A 332 -9.16 13.71 -14.29
N TRP A 333 -8.05 13.25 -13.73
CA TRP A 333 -7.26 12.21 -14.36
C TRP A 333 -8.00 10.86 -14.37
N LEU A 334 -8.56 10.44 -13.23
CA LEU A 334 -9.34 9.21 -13.12
C LEU A 334 -10.52 9.17 -14.09
N ALA A 335 -11.15 10.33 -14.32
CA ALA A 335 -12.23 10.43 -15.31
C ALA A 335 -11.74 10.07 -16.72
N ARG A 336 -10.59 10.59 -17.15
CA ARG A 336 -9.98 10.25 -18.46
C ARG A 336 -9.48 8.80 -18.48
N TRP A 337 -8.84 8.34 -17.42
CA TRP A 337 -8.40 6.97 -17.28
C TRP A 337 -9.58 5.97 -17.36
N ALA A 338 -10.72 6.30 -16.74
CA ALA A 338 -11.91 5.44 -16.80
C ALA A 338 -12.38 5.23 -18.24
N ASP A 339 -12.32 6.25 -19.07
CA ASP A 339 -12.77 6.22 -20.47
C ASP A 339 -11.74 5.62 -21.45
N ASP A 340 -10.45 5.58 -21.06
CA ASP A 340 -9.40 4.99 -21.91
C ASP A 340 -9.38 3.47 -21.77
N THR A 341 -10.01 2.78 -22.72
CA THR A 341 -10.15 1.31 -22.73
C THR A 341 -9.31 0.63 -23.82
N ALA A 342 -8.56 1.40 -24.61
CA ALA A 342 -7.82 0.87 -25.75
C ALA A 342 -6.71 -0.10 -25.32
N GLY A 343 -6.79 -1.38 -25.74
CA GLY A 343 -5.81 -2.41 -25.41
C GLY A 343 -5.81 -2.89 -23.95
N VAL A 344 -6.80 -2.48 -23.17
CA VAL A 344 -6.95 -2.83 -21.75
C VAL A 344 -7.84 -4.08 -21.61
N ARG A 345 -7.40 -5.04 -20.80
CA ARG A 345 -8.14 -6.29 -20.51
C ARG A 345 -9.01 -6.15 -19.26
N ALA A 346 -8.54 -5.42 -18.26
CA ALA A 346 -9.22 -5.17 -17.00
C ALA A 346 -8.67 -3.87 -16.35
N LYS A 347 -9.38 -3.33 -15.39
CA LYS A 347 -8.94 -2.15 -14.64
C LYS A 347 -8.99 -2.39 -13.13
N ALA A 348 -8.06 -1.75 -12.42
CA ALA A 348 -8.05 -1.72 -10.97
C ALA A 348 -7.55 -0.37 -10.45
N VAL A 349 -7.95 -0.01 -9.24
CA VAL A 349 -7.40 1.12 -8.49
C VAL A 349 -6.62 0.59 -7.31
N LEU A 350 -5.41 1.09 -7.12
CA LEU A 350 -4.53 0.82 -5.99
C LEU A 350 -4.47 2.06 -5.11
N SER A 351 -4.81 1.93 -3.84
CA SER A 351 -4.77 3.02 -2.87
C SER A 351 -4.32 2.54 -1.50
N GLN A 352 -4.12 3.46 -0.57
CA GLN A 352 -3.72 3.13 0.80
C GLN A 352 -4.87 2.47 1.55
N THR A 353 -6.03 3.12 1.68
CA THR A 353 -7.09 2.67 2.59
C THR A 353 -8.46 2.45 1.92
N ALA A 354 -9.36 1.80 2.66
CA ALA A 354 -10.68 1.38 2.19
C ALA A 354 -11.67 2.54 2.04
N PHE A 355 -12.50 2.51 0.99
CA PHE A 355 -13.60 3.47 0.77
C PHE A 355 -14.87 3.10 1.57
N CYS A 356 -14.70 2.50 2.75
CA CYS A 356 -15.80 2.21 3.68
C CYS A 356 -15.29 2.12 5.12
N GLY A 357 -16.19 2.35 6.08
CA GLY A 357 -15.92 2.21 7.50
C GLY A 357 -16.28 0.80 8.00
N ALA A 358 -15.42 -0.19 7.71
CA ALA A 358 -15.64 -1.57 8.15
C ALA A 358 -15.15 -1.85 9.58
N VAL A 359 -14.34 -0.97 10.17
CA VAL A 359 -13.76 -1.17 11.50
C VAL A 359 -14.68 -0.64 12.58
N HIS A 360 -15.19 -1.52 13.44
CA HIS A 360 -16.05 -1.20 14.58
C HIS A 360 -15.42 -1.52 15.94
N LEU A 361 -14.23 -2.09 15.92
CA LEU A 361 -13.35 -2.20 17.07
C LEU A 361 -11.92 -1.99 16.60
N HIS A 362 -11.17 -1.15 17.29
CA HIS A 362 -9.80 -0.81 16.93
C HIS A 362 -8.83 -1.15 18.07
N GLY A 363 -8.07 -2.20 17.89
CA GLY A 363 -6.91 -2.59 18.71
C GLY A 363 -7.21 -3.24 20.05
N GLN A 364 -8.20 -2.78 20.80
CA GLN A 364 -8.54 -3.31 22.13
C GLN A 364 -9.98 -3.82 22.14
N PRO A 365 -10.30 -4.89 22.94
CA PRO A 365 -11.65 -5.44 22.98
C PRO A 365 -12.76 -4.44 23.29
N ASP A 366 -12.45 -3.44 24.12
CA ASP A 366 -13.41 -2.42 24.56
C ASP A 366 -13.30 -1.10 23.80
N ASN A 367 -12.39 -0.99 22.83
CA ASN A 367 -12.22 0.21 22.00
C ASN A 367 -13.20 0.17 20.83
N ARG A 368 -14.48 0.28 21.14
CA ARG A 368 -15.58 0.23 20.17
C ARG A 368 -15.68 1.55 19.42
N LEU A 369 -15.88 1.46 18.12
CA LEU A 369 -16.12 2.58 17.23
C LEU A 369 -17.47 2.38 16.52
N LEU A 370 -18.11 3.49 16.17
CA LEU A 370 -19.14 3.51 15.13
C LEU A 370 -18.49 3.72 13.76
N ALA A 371 -17.51 4.61 13.70
CA ALA A 371 -16.75 4.90 12.50
C ALA A 371 -15.37 5.42 12.84
N ASP A 372 -14.45 5.21 11.90
CA ASP A 372 -13.12 5.77 11.84
C ASP A 372 -13.02 6.69 10.62
N LEU A 373 -12.75 7.99 10.83
CA LEU A 373 -12.60 8.98 9.77
C LEU A 373 -11.29 8.84 9.01
N ASP A 374 -10.39 8.00 9.50
CA ASP A 374 -9.16 7.67 8.80
C ASP A 374 -9.44 6.90 7.51
N CYS A 375 -10.42 6.00 7.50
CA CYS A 375 -10.85 5.33 6.28
C CYS A 375 -11.43 6.31 5.24
N ASN A 376 -11.37 5.93 3.97
CA ASN A 376 -11.92 6.71 2.85
C ASN A 376 -13.45 6.58 2.67
N GLY A 377 -14.13 6.06 3.68
CA GLY A 377 -15.58 6.19 3.82
C GLY A 377 -16.03 7.63 4.09
N TRP A 378 -15.11 8.49 4.54
CA TRP A 378 -15.29 9.91 4.79
C TRP A 378 -14.24 10.75 4.03
N PRO A 379 -14.61 11.95 3.47
CA PRO A 379 -15.98 12.48 3.32
C PRO A 379 -16.82 11.63 2.35
N GLN A 380 -18.12 11.46 2.66
CA GLN A 380 -19.01 10.57 1.89
C GLN A 380 -19.21 11.06 0.44
N SER A 381 -19.37 12.39 0.26
CA SER A 381 -19.48 13.01 -1.07
C SER A 381 -18.23 12.76 -1.92
N GLY A 382 -17.03 12.93 -1.34
CA GLY A 382 -15.74 12.65 -1.99
C GLY A 382 -15.57 11.16 -2.33
N ARG A 383 -15.94 10.27 -1.40
CA ARG A 383 -16.02 8.83 -1.63
C ARG A 383 -16.92 8.48 -2.82
N ASN A 384 -18.13 8.99 -2.83
CA ASN A 384 -19.09 8.67 -3.88
C ASN A 384 -18.65 9.22 -5.25
N ALA A 385 -17.99 10.38 -5.29
CA ALA A 385 -17.40 10.91 -6.52
C ALA A 385 -16.33 9.97 -7.08
N ALA A 386 -15.43 9.45 -6.23
CA ALA A 386 -14.42 8.47 -6.63
C ALA A 386 -15.08 7.16 -7.10
N LEU A 387 -16.00 6.59 -6.33
CA LEU A 387 -16.66 5.32 -6.67
C LEU A 387 -17.45 5.37 -7.99
N ARG A 388 -18.05 6.50 -8.35
CA ARG A 388 -18.69 6.65 -9.67
C ARG A 388 -17.69 6.53 -10.82
N LEU A 389 -16.47 7.02 -10.63
CA LEU A 389 -15.40 6.86 -11.63
C LEU A 389 -14.89 5.43 -11.72
N LEU A 390 -14.72 4.76 -10.58
CA LEU A 390 -14.32 3.36 -10.53
C LEU A 390 -15.38 2.45 -11.18
N LYS A 391 -16.65 2.69 -10.88
CA LYS A 391 -17.79 2.00 -11.52
C LYS A 391 -17.78 2.20 -13.04
N ARG A 392 -17.62 3.45 -13.50
CA ARG A 392 -17.53 3.76 -14.95
C ARG A 392 -16.35 3.06 -15.61
N ALA A 393 -15.24 2.90 -14.90
CA ALA A 393 -14.07 2.18 -15.38
C ALA A 393 -14.26 0.66 -15.41
N GLY A 394 -15.25 0.10 -14.71
CA GLY A 394 -15.35 -1.34 -14.42
C GLY A 394 -14.17 -1.83 -13.55
N ALA A 395 -13.66 -0.97 -12.69
CA ALA A 395 -12.46 -1.25 -11.91
C ALA A 395 -12.77 -1.89 -10.56
N VAL A 396 -11.96 -2.86 -10.15
CA VAL A 396 -11.91 -3.30 -8.75
C VAL A 396 -10.96 -2.41 -7.95
N HIS A 397 -11.18 -2.28 -6.66
CA HIS A 397 -10.35 -1.50 -5.75
C HIS A 397 -9.54 -2.43 -4.84
N LEU A 398 -8.23 -2.21 -4.75
CA LEU A 398 -7.32 -2.93 -3.86
C LEU A 398 -6.65 -1.93 -2.90
N CYS A 399 -6.65 -2.23 -1.60
CA CYS A 399 -6.09 -1.36 -0.58
C CYS A 399 -5.69 -2.13 0.69
N GLY A 400 -5.25 -1.42 1.74
CA GLY A 400 -4.82 -1.95 3.02
C GLY A 400 -5.23 -1.09 4.21
N ASP A 401 -4.27 -0.69 5.07
CA ASP A 401 -4.35 0.25 6.17
C ASP A 401 -5.17 -0.24 7.40
N GLN A 402 -6.38 -0.71 7.20
CA GLN A 402 -7.38 -0.91 8.25
C GLN A 402 -7.13 -2.11 9.17
N HIS A 403 -6.04 -2.86 8.98
CA HIS A 403 -5.72 -4.08 9.71
C HIS A 403 -6.87 -5.09 9.78
N LEU A 404 -7.73 -5.08 8.78
CA LEU A 404 -8.91 -5.92 8.65
C LEU A 404 -9.09 -6.33 7.19
N ALA A 405 -8.96 -7.61 6.89
CA ALA A 405 -9.30 -8.09 5.56
C ALA A 405 -10.81 -8.07 5.35
N VAL A 406 -11.26 -7.43 4.26
CA VAL A 406 -12.67 -7.45 3.84
C VAL A 406 -12.79 -7.54 2.32
N VAL A 407 -13.85 -8.21 1.87
CA VAL A 407 -14.37 -8.07 0.50
C VAL A 407 -15.75 -7.42 0.59
N VAL A 408 -15.88 -6.27 -0.05
CA VAL A 408 -17.14 -5.54 -0.11
C VAL A 408 -17.51 -5.21 -1.55
N GLN A 409 -18.82 -5.18 -1.84
CA GLN A 409 -19.33 -4.41 -2.97
C GLN A 409 -19.84 -3.08 -2.44
N HIS A 410 -19.27 -1.99 -2.94
CA HIS A 410 -19.74 -0.66 -2.55
C HIS A 410 -21.13 -0.38 -3.09
N GLY A 411 -21.90 0.37 -2.32
CA GLY A 411 -23.12 1.03 -2.78
C GLY A 411 -22.90 2.54 -2.87
N ILE A 412 -23.44 3.16 -3.90
CA ILE A 412 -23.43 4.61 -4.12
C ILE A 412 -24.82 5.18 -3.86
N ASP A 413 -25.76 4.89 -4.75
CA ASP A 413 -27.15 5.32 -4.66
C ASP A 413 -28.04 4.20 -4.10
N ALA A 414 -27.68 2.93 -4.32
CA ALA A 414 -28.28 1.73 -3.77
C ALA A 414 -27.20 0.77 -3.27
N HIS A 415 -27.56 -0.29 -2.54
CA HIS A 415 -26.64 -1.40 -2.28
C HIS A 415 -26.31 -2.11 -3.59
N ARG A 416 -25.08 -2.64 -3.71
CA ARG A 416 -24.60 -3.44 -4.85
C ARG A 416 -24.53 -2.70 -6.19
N ASP A 417 -24.58 -1.38 -6.18
CA ASP A 417 -24.52 -0.58 -7.42
C ASP A 417 -23.15 0.04 -7.72
N GLY A 418 -22.15 -0.25 -6.88
CA GLY A 418 -20.78 0.25 -6.99
C GLY A 418 -19.75 -0.84 -7.24
N PRO A 419 -18.46 -0.48 -7.32
CA PRO A 419 -17.35 -1.38 -7.59
C PRO A 419 -17.10 -2.37 -6.45
N TRP A 420 -16.45 -3.49 -6.79
CA TRP A 420 -15.89 -4.43 -5.83
C TRP A 420 -14.59 -3.90 -5.22
N ALA A 421 -14.38 -4.18 -3.94
CA ALA A 421 -13.16 -3.82 -3.23
C ALA A 421 -12.66 -4.99 -2.38
N PHE A 422 -11.34 -5.11 -2.33
CA PHE A 422 -10.62 -5.97 -1.41
C PHE A 422 -9.63 -5.14 -0.60
N THR A 423 -9.80 -5.14 0.72
CA THR A 423 -8.84 -4.60 1.68
C THR A 423 -8.01 -5.76 2.22
N SER A 424 -6.67 -5.66 2.12
CA SER A 424 -5.78 -6.70 2.65
C SER A 424 -5.77 -6.69 4.19
N PRO A 425 -5.46 -7.84 4.83
CA PRO A 425 -5.09 -7.84 6.24
C PRO A 425 -3.76 -7.11 6.44
N ALA A 426 -3.41 -6.77 7.69
CA ALA A 426 -2.04 -6.42 8.01
C ALA A 426 -1.10 -7.60 7.73
N LEU A 427 0.09 -7.33 7.16
CA LEU A 427 1.14 -8.36 7.04
C LEU A 427 1.53 -8.90 8.41
N VAL A 428 1.83 -7.98 9.33
CA VAL A 428 2.15 -8.26 10.73
C VAL A 428 1.78 -7.03 11.55
N ASN A 429 0.81 -7.14 12.45
CA ASN A 429 0.50 -6.05 13.37
C ASN A 429 -0.01 -6.58 14.72
N THR A 430 0.11 -5.75 15.76
CA THR A 430 -0.43 -6.02 17.09
C THR A 430 -1.68 -5.19 17.39
N ILE A 431 -1.95 -4.19 16.54
CA ILE A 431 -3.20 -3.42 16.50
C ILE A 431 -3.97 -3.93 15.29
N TYR A 432 -5.24 -4.22 15.45
CA TYR A 432 -6.06 -4.77 14.39
C TYR A 432 -7.44 -4.09 14.35
N GLY A 433 -8.03 -4.07 13.18
CA GLY A 433 -9.43 -3.74 12.97
C GLY A 433 -10.31 -4.98 13.12
N ARG A 434 -11.58 -4.76 13.43
CA ARG A 434 -12.59 -5.81 13.52
C ARG A 434 -13.93 -5.34 12.98
N TRP A 435 -14.55 -6.18 12.16
CA TRP A 435 -15.93 -6.03 11.73
C TRP A 435 -16.84 -6.48 12.86
N TRP A 436 -17.55 -5.55 13.48
CA TRP A 436 -18.39 -5.65 14.66
C TRP A 436 -17.70 -6.21 15.92
N HIS A 437 -18.24 -5.92 17.06
CA HIS A 437 -17.79 -6.48 18.33
C HIS A 437 -18.25 -7.93 18.47
N PRO A 438 -17.49 -8.84 19.11
CA PRO A 438 -17.84 -10.27 19.24
C PRO A 438 -19.18 -10.53 19.93
N GLU A 439 -19.60 -9.62 20.82
CA GLU A 439 -20.86 -9.74 21.57
C GLU A 439 -22.07 -9.16 20.83
N ASP A 440 -21.86 -8.50 19.70
CA ASP A 440 -22.94 -7.90 18.93
C ASP A 440 -23.56 -8.95 18.00
N GLU A 441 -24.86 -9.02 17.95
CA GLU A 441 -25.60 -9.73 16.91
C GLU A 441 -25.97 -8.75 15.80
N ARG A 442 -25.36 -8.90 14.62
CA ARG A 442 -25.49 -7.96 13.51
C ARG A 442 -25.70 -8.67 12.16
N PRO A 443 -26.67 -9.59 12.04
CA PRO A 443 -26.97 -10.16 10.74
C PRO A 443 -27.41 -9.07 9.77
N GLY A 444 -26.78 -9.03 8.58
CA GLY A 444 -27.17 -8.09 7.52
C GLY A 444 -28.45 -8.56 6.81
N PRO A 445 -29.25 -7.65 6.26
CA PRO A 445 -30.21 -7.99 5.24
C PRO A 445 -29.56 -8.64 4.02
N ASP A 446 -30.26 -9.57 3.38
CA ASP A 446 -29.77 -10.30 2.21
C ASP A 446 -28.35 -10.91 2.42
N PRO A 447 -28.15 -11.79 3.41
CA PRO A 447 -26.85 -12.38 3.69
C PRO A 447 -26.34 -13.14 2.47
N VAL A 448 -25.02 -13.24 2.35
CA VAL A 448 -24.40 -13.97 1.24
C VAL A 448 -24.72 -15.46 1.34
N PRO A 449 -25.41 -16.05 0.34
CA PRO A 449 -25.83 -17.44 0.41
C PRO A 449 -24.62 -18.38 0.54
N GLY A 450 -24.67 -19.31 1.51
CA GLY A 450 -23.63 -20.32 1.72
C GLY A 450 -22.35 -19.79 2.37
N SER A 451 -22.28 -18.52 2.75
CA SER A 451 -21.15 -17.99 3.51
C SER A 451 -21.09 -18.62 4.89
N PRO A 452 -19.90 -19.04 5.37
CA PRO A 452 -19.73 -19.50 6.75
C PRO A 452 -19.69 -18.33 7.75
N LEU A 453 -19.68 -17.07 7.25
CA LEU A 453 -19.54 -15.87 8.06
C LEU A 453 -20.93 -15.33 8.45
N PRO A 454 -21.18 -15.07 9.75
CA PRO A 454 -22.52 -14.76 10.23
C PRO A 454 -23.01 -13.34 9.86
N TRP A 455 -22.08 -12.39 9.60
CA TRP A 455 -22.42 -10.98 9.40
C TRP A 455 -22.07 -10.50 7.98
N THR A 456 -22.67 -11.16 7.00
CA THR A 456 -22.60 -10.78 5.58
C THR A 456 -23.91 -10.16 5.12
N GLY A 457 -23.91 -9.52 3.96
CA GLY A 457 -25.09 -8.89 3.36
C GLY A 457 -25.00 -7.36 3.35
N ASP A 458 -26.15 -6.72 3.25
CA ASP A 458 -26.26 -5.28 3.05
C ASP A 458 -26.23 -4.51 4.37
N TYR A 459 -25.33 -3.52 4.47
CA TYR A 459 -25.19 -2.67 5.66
C TYR A 459 -25.11 -1.20 5.27
N LEU A 460 -25.45 -0.35 6.21
CA LEU A 460 -24.88 0.99 6.29
C LEU A 460 -23.70 0.92 7.24
N ASP A 461 -22.51 1.32 6.77
CA ASP A 461 -21.35 1.45 7.65
C ASP A 461 -21.56 2.57 8.68
N GLY A 462 -20.63 2.72 9.62
CA GLY A 462 -20.74 3.73 10.66
C GLY A 462 -20.87 5.17 10.14
N LEU A 463 -20.40 5.45 8.93
CA LEU A 463 -20.52 6.74 8.25
C LEU A 463 -21.81 6.88 7.42
N GLY A 464 -22.60 5.82 7.35
CA GLY A 464 -23.84 5.80 6.58
C GLY A 464 -23.67 5.44 5.10
N ASN A 465 -22.50 4.99 4.70
CA ASN A 465 -22.28 4.49 3.35
C ASN A 465 -22.91 3.10 3.18
N ARG A 466 -23.50 2.87 2.01
CA ARG A 466 -23.99 1.55 1.64
C ARG A 466 -22.83 0.65 1.28
N ILE A 467 -22.78 -0.53 1.89
CA ILE A 467 -21.85 -1.60 1.56
C ILE A 467 -22.58 -2.94 1.60
N THR A 468 -22.14 -3.87 0.77
CA THR A 468 -22.49 -5.28 0.90
C THR A 468 -21.25 -6.03 1.35
N MET A 469 -21.22 -6.46 2.61
CA MET A 469 -20.11 -7.25 3.17
C MET A 469 -20.21 -8.69 2.68
N VAL A 470 -19.16 -9.16 2.01
CA VAL A 470 -19.12 -10.52 1.44
C VAL A 470 -18.22 -11.44 2.25
N ALA A 471 -17.05 -10.97 2.63
CA ALA A 471 -16.14 -11.71 3.49
C ALA A 471 -15.34 -10.75 4.39
N TYR A 472 -14.93 -11.24 5.56
CA TYR A 472 -14.08 -10.51 6.49
C TYR A 472 -13.25 -11.49 7.34
N ALA A 473 -12.05 -11.09 7.77
CA ALA A 473 -11.20 -11.89 8.64
C ALA A 473 -11.00 -11.17 9.98
N ASN A 474 -11.87 -11.47 10.94
CA ASN A 474 -11.74 -10.96 12.30
C ASN A 474 -10.66 -11.74 13.07
N PRO A 475 -9.84 -11.10 13.92
CA PRO A 475 -8.93 -11.79 14.82
C PRO A 475 -9.71 -12.62 15.84
N GLU A 476 -9.25 -13.85 16.08
CA GLU A 476 -9.79 -14.73 17.12
C GLU A 476 -9.13 -14.45 18.47
N ASP A 477 -7.81 -14.29 18.47
CA ASP A 477 -7.00 -13.98 19.66
C ASP A 477 -5.82 -13.08 19.29
N ARG A 478 -5.80 -11.88 19.85
CA ARG A 478 -4.74 -10.89 19.60
C ARG A 478 -3.38 -11.25 20.22
N THR A 479 -3.36 -12.14 21.20
CA THR A 479 -2.14 -12.55 21.90
C THR A 479 -1.42 -13.70 21.21
N ASP A 480 -2.13 -14.45 20.38
CA ASP A 480 -1.63 -15.55 19.58
C ASP A 480 -1.36 -15.08 18.13
N GLU A 481 -0.10 -15.06 17.71
CA GLU A 481 0.28 -14.63 16.36
C GLU A 481 -0.38 -15.43 15.23
N THR A 482 -0.78 -16.66 15.48
CA THR A 482 -1.47 -17.51 14.50
C THR A 482 -2.96 -17.19 14.36
N LYS A 483 -3.50 -16.35 15.26
CA LYS A 483 -4.93 -16.03 15.38
C LYS A 483 -5.25 -14.53 15.29
N ARG A 484 -4.25 -13.71 15.02
CA ARG A 484 -4.40 -12.24 14.88
C ARG A 484 -5.08 -11.79 13.61
N ALA A 485 -5.33 -12.68 12.67
CA ALA A 485 -5.72 -12.39 11.30
C ALA A 485 -4.67 -11.61 10.47
N ASP A 486 -3.39 -11.69 10.87
CA ASP A 486 -2.26 -11.26 10.04
C ASP A 486 -2.14 -12.13 8.78
N GLY A 487 -1.72 -11.54 7.66
CA GLY A 487 -1.56 -12.28 6.43
C GLY A 487 -1.40 -11.40 5.19
N PHE A 488 -1.81 -11.92 4.04
CA PHE A 488 -1.78 -11.20 2.78
C PHE A 488 -2.92 -11.63 1.86
N GLY A 489 -3.25 -10.80 0.89
CA GLY A 489 -4.24 -11.08 -0.12
C GLY A 489 -3.65 -11.40 -1.49
N LEU A 490 -4.46 -12.07 -2.33
CA LEU A 490 -4.23 -12.18 -3.76
C LEU A 490 -5.50 -11.78 -4.50
N ALA A 491 -5.36 -10.92 -5.50
CA ALA A 491 -6.40 -10.64 -6.48
C ALA A 491 -6.00 -11.28 -7.81
N VAL A 492 -6.83 -12.17 -8.34
CA VAL A 492 -6.53 -12.94 -9.55
C VAL A 492 -7.58 -12.66 -10.60
N TRP A 493 -7.21 -11.92 -11.64
CA TRP A 493 -8.04 -11.73 -12.82
C TRP A 493 -7.97 -12.97 -13.70
N ASN A 494 -9.12 -13.57 -13.99
CA ASN A 494 -9.28 -14.62 -14.99
C ASN A 494 -10.04 -14.01 -16.17
N VAL A 495 -9.28 -13.54 -17.17
CA VAL A 495 -9.84 -12.78 -18.28
C VAL A 495 -10.80 -13.61 -19.15
N PRO A 496 -10.49 -14.87 -19.52
CA PRO A 496 -11.44 -15.70 -20.28
C PRO A 496 -12.73 -16.02 -19.54
N ALA A 497 -12.65 -16.18 -18.20
CA ALA A 497 -13.82 -16.46 -17.37
C ALA A 497 -14.60 -15.20 -16.95
N GLU A 498 -14.07 -14.01 -17.27
CA GLU A 498 -14.63 -12.71 -16.86
C GLU A 498 -14.86 -12.63 -15.34
N THR A 499 -13.87 -13.06 -14.55
CA THR A 499 -13.94 -13.04 -13.07
C THR A 499 -12.68 -12.46 -12.44
N VAL A 500 -12.85 -11.92 -11.25
CA VAL A 500 -11.76 -11.65 -10.32
C VAL A 500 -11.98 -12.51 -9.07
N THR A 501 -10.93 -13.22 -8.64
CA THR A 501 -10.97 -14.02 -7.42
C THR A 501 -10.09 -13.34 -6.38
N PHE A 502 -10.67 -13.05 -5.21
CA PHE A 502 -9.93 -12.56 -4.06
C PHE A 502 -9.63 -13.73 -3.12
N HIS A 503 -8.35 -13.94 -2.84
CA HIS A 503 -7.85 -14.88 -1.85
C HIS A 503 -7.32 -14.12 -0.64
N CYS A 504 -7.46 -14.68 0.56
CA CYS A 504 -6.88 -14.11 1.77
C CYS A 504 -6.23 -15.20 2.61
N HIS A 505 -4.91 -15.11 2.77
CA HIS A 505 -4.08 -16.15 3.37
C HIS A 505 -3.60 -15.70 4.76
N PRO A 506 -3.85 -16.52 5.81
CA PRO A 506 -3.22 -16.30 7.12
C PRO A 506 -1.70 -16.34 7.03
N ARG A 507 -1.03 -15.53 7.85
CA ARG A 507 0.42 -15.39 7.87
C ARG A 507 1.17 -16.73 7.93
N PHE A 508 0.70 -17.66 8.76
CA PHE A 508 1.37 -18.96 9.02
C PHE A 508 0.75 -20.14 8.27
N ALA A 509 -0.10 -19.91 7.28
CA ALA A 509 -0.85 -20.96 6.59
C ALA A 509 0.00 -22.08 5.98
N ALA A 510 1.24 -21.78 5.57
CA ALA A 510 2.15 -22.74 4.95
C ALA A 510 3.11 -23.42 5.94
N GLN A 511 3.21 -22.97 7.19
CA GLN A 511 4.26 -23.35 8.13
C GLN A 511 3.73 -24.01 9.40
N VAL A 512 2.50 -23.68 9.83
CA VAL A 512 1.92 -24.14 11.09
C VAL A 512 0.77 -25.09 10.80
N ALA A 513 0.87 -26.32 11.31
CA ALA A 513 -0.21 -27.30 11.19
C ALA A 513 -1.46 -26.80 11.92
N GLY A 514 -2.62 -26.96 11.27
CA GLY A 514 -3.91 -26.49 11.81
C GLY A 514 -4.28 -25.06 11.44
N VAL A 515 -3.36 -24.23 10.94
CA VAL A 515 -3.71 -22.94 10.35
C VAL A 515 -4.27 -23.20 8.94
N PRO A 516 -5.49 -22.73 8.62
CA PRO A 516 -6.10 -22.94 7.31
C PRO A 516 -5.29 -22.21 6.23
N ARG A 517 -5.36 -22.69 4.99
CA ARG A 517 -4.68 -22.04 3.86
C ARG A 517 -5.27 -20.68 3.52
N GLU A 518 -6.56 -20.50 3.77
CA GLU A 518 -7.30 -19.26 3.60
C GLU A 518 -8.19 -19.01 4.81
N PHE A 519 -8.51 -17.75 5.07
CA PHE A 519 -9.47 -17.41 6.11
C PHE A 519 -10.88 -17.94 5.75
N PRO A 520 -11.76 -18.20 6.74
CA PRO A 520 -13.15 -18.57 6.48
C PRO A 520 -13.85 -17.53 5.57
N GLY A 521 -14.60 -18.01 4.58
CA GLY A 521 -15.29 -17.15 3.61
C GLY A 521 -14.50 -16.81 2.36
N TRP A 522 -13.23 -17.17 2.29
CA TRP A 522 -12.42 -17.06 1.09
C TRP A 522 -12.23 -18.44 0.41
N PRO A 523 -11.94 -18.49 -0.92
CA PRO A 523 -11.85 -17.34 -1.83
C PRO A 523 -13.22 -16.75 -2.18
N VAL A 524 -13.25 -15.46 -2.56
CA VAL A 524 -14.42 -14.77 -3.09
C VAL A 524 -14.27 -14.56 -4.58
N VAL A 525 -15.21 -15.05 -5.37
CA VAL A 525 -15.22 -14.85 -6.83
C VAL A 525 -16.27 -13.80 -7.19
N VAL A 526 -15.85 -12.76 -7.90
CA VAL A 526 -16.71 -11.67 -8.35
C VAL A 526 -16.65 -11.52 -9.87
N PRO A 527 -17.71 -10.99 -10.50
CA PRO A 527 -17.69 -10.72 -11.94
C PRO A 527 -16.63 -9.64 -12.25
N LEU A 528 -15.92 -9.83 -13.36
CA LEU A 528 -15.08 -8.79 -13.95
C LEU A 528 -15.96 -7.93 -14.86
N GLU A 529 -16.13 -6.67 -14.50
CA GLU A 529 -16.80 -5.72 -15.35
C GLU A 529 -15.86 -5.33 -16.51
N ARG A 530 -16.37 -5.35 -17.74
CA ARG A 530 -15.56 -4.92 -18.88
C ARG A 530 -15.33 -3.41 -18.83
N PRO A 531 -14.10 -2.94 -19.10
CA PRO A 531 -13.83 -1.52 -19.17
C PRO A 531 -14.80 -0.82 -20.16
N GLY A 532 -15.47 0.24 -19.69
CA GLY A 532 -16.46 0.99 -20.50
C GLY A 532 -17.88 0.41 -20.55
N ALA A 533 -18.18 -0.72 -19.92
CA ALA A 533 -19.54 -1.27 -19.88
C ALA A 533 -20.53 -0.41 -19.07
N GLY A 534 -20.04 0.35 -18.08
CA GLY A 534 -20.84 1.24 -17.25
C GLY A 534 -21.23 2.59 -17.89
N ALA A 535 -20.89 2.82 -19.14
CA ALA A 535 -21.20 4.04 -19.89
C ALA A 535 -22.50 3.95 -20.74
N ARG A 536 -23.28 2.87 -20.60
CA ARG A 536 -24.54 2.68 -21.33
C ARG A 536 -25.75 2.89 -20.45
#